data_a1f7a97386661d2749edc93df54ab509
#
_entry.id   a1f7a97386661d2749edc93df54ab509
#
_cell.length_a   1.000
_cell.length_b   1.000
_cell.length_c   1.000
_cell.angle_alpha   90.00
_cell.angle_beta   90.00
_cell.angle_gamma   90.00
#
_symmetry.space_group_name_H-M   'P 1'
#
loop_
_entity.id
_entity.type
_entity.pdbx_description
1 polymer ?
#
loop_
_entity_poly.entity_id
_entity_poly.type
_entity_poly.pdbx_seq_one_letter_code
_entity_poly.pdbx_strand_id
1 'polypeptide(L)'
;MRRELQVAILSTLLAAPMLAGTLGCASTNKTAQGAVIGGVAGGVAGGVIGNQTGSTARGAIIGAVVGGAAGAIIGHEMDVRAKEIEQNVPDATVERVGEGIQVTFPSGLLFDFDSDVVRSDAATNLNELAKNLSKDGDTNLLIVGHTDAVGTSEYNQSLSERRAQSAARYLAARGVARHIATSGLGEREPVGANTTEAGRQQNRRIEIAIYASEALQEEARRQAAGR
;
A
#
# COMPACT_ATOMS: atom_id res chain seq x y z
N MET A 1 10.16 75.27 37.24
CA MET A 1 9.06 74.48 37.82
C MET A 1 9.00 73.20 37.12
N ARG A 2 9.48 72.15 37.81
CA ARG A 2 8.79 70.90 38.16
C ARG A 2 8.19 70.14 36.92
N ARG A 3 8.44 68.95 36.62
CA ARG A 3 8.67 67.72 37.46
C ARG A 3 9.25 66.63 36.58
N GLU A 4 10.14 65.88 37.16
CA GLU A 4 10.60 64.56 36.79
C GLU A 4 9.44 63.59 36.56
N LEU A 5 9.56 62.70 35.59
CA LEU A 5 8.93 61.38 35.68
C LEU A 5 9.86 60.33 35.04
N GLN A 6 10.44 59.50 35.91
CA GLN A 6 11.19 58.32 35.57
C GLN A 6 10.22 57.25 35.08
N VAL A 7 10.52 56.65 33.95
CA VAL A 7 9.85 55.42 33.54
C VAL A 7 10.82 54.26 33.67
N ALA A 8 10.51 53.41 34.62
CA ALA A 8 11.24 52.18 34.93
C ALA A 8 11.12 51.18 33.76
N ILE A 9 12.25 50.68 33.32
CA ILE A 9 12.36 49.56 32.37
C ILE A 9 12.13 48.28 33.18
N LEU A 10 11.00 47.63 32.97
CA LEU A 10 10.67 46.33 33.54
C LEU A 10 11.08 45.23 32.57
N SER A 11 12.22 44.59 32.84
CA SER A 11 12.73 43.41 32.12
C SER A 11 11.92 42.19 32.52
N THR A 12 11.01 41.73 31.66
CA THR A 12 10.34 40.47 31.81
C THR A 12 11.16 39.35 31.17
N LEU A 13 11.81 38.55 32.02
CA LEU A 13 12.40 37.26 31.64
C LEU A 13 11.29 36.29 31.26
N LEU A 14 11.23 35.87 29.99
CA LEU A 14 10.33 34.81 29.54
C LEU A 14 11.00 33.46 29.78
N ALA A 15 10.60 32.77 30.85
CA ALA A 15 11.00 31.40 31.15
C ALA A 15 10.22 30.44 30.22
N ALA A 16 10.92 29.72 29.36
CA ALA A 16 10.36 28.62 28.58
C ALA A 16 10.16 27.38 29.47
N PRO A 17 8.98 26.75 29.50
CA PRO A 17 8.83 25.47 30.16
C PRO A 17 9.44 24.36 29.29
N MET A 18 10.44 23.66 29.81
CA MET A 18 10.89 22.34 29.32
C MET A 18 9.73 21.35 29.50
N LEU A 19 9.17 20.91 28.39
CA LEU A 19 8.26 19.77 28.37
C LEU A 19 9.09 18.49 28.52
N ALA A 20 9.16 17.95 29.74
CA ALA A 20 9.67 16.61 29.99
C ALA A 20 8.72 15.60 29.35
N GLY A 21 9.15 15.00 28.25
CA GLY A 21 8.43 13.89 27.61
C GLY A 21 8.42 12.67 28.50
N THR A 22 7.27 12.31 29.01
CA THR A 22 7.04 11.02 29.67
C THR A 22 7.16 9.93 28.61
N LEU A 23 8.17 9.05 28.74
CA LEU A 23 8.24 7.77 28.05
C LEU A 23 7.09 6.90 28.55
N GLY A 24 5.93 7.01 27.91
CA GLY A 24 4.83 6.08 28.06
C GLY A 24 5.22 4.76 27.41
N CYS A 25 5.32 3.70 28.18
CA CYS A 25 5.36 2.34 27.66
C CYS A 25 4.09 2.09 26.84
N ALA A 26 4.19 2.19 25.54
CA ALA A 26 3.11 1.81 24.63
C ALA A 26 2.98 0.28 24.67
N SER A 27 1.92 -0.19 25.28
CA SER A 27 1.42 -1.55 25.15
C SER A 27 1.32 -1.86 23.64
N THR A 28 2.06 -2.88 23.19
CA THR A 28 2.03 -3.36 21.81
C THR A 28 0.70 -4.03 21.51
N ASN A 29 -0.32 -3.24 21.21
CA ASN A 29 -1.55 -3.74 20.63
C ASN A 29 -1.29 -4.18 19.19
N LYS A 30 -1.89 -5.32 18.81
CA LYS A 30 -1.79 -5.98 17.50
C LYS A 30 -2.15 -5.11 16.27
N THR A 31 -2.56 -3.89 16.48
CA THR A 31 -2.81 -2.85 15.46
C THR A 31 -1.50 -2.31 14.84
N ALA A 32 -0.35 -2.53 15.49
CA ALA A 32 0.94 -2.05 15.00
C ALA A 32 1.56 -2.94 13.91
N GLN A 33 1.05 -4.15 13.68
CA GLN A 33 1.57 -5.04 12.63
C GLN A 33 1.25 -4.55 11.20
N GLY A 34 0.21 -3.73 11.02
CA GLY A 34 -0.07 -3.08 9.74
C GLY A 34 0.88 -1.92 9.39
N ALA A 35 1.58 -1.36 10.38
CA ALA A 35 2.46 -0.21 10.20
C ALA A 35 3.87 -0.57 9.71
N VAL A 36 4.27 -1.86 9.77
CA VAL A 36 5.65 -2.28 9.44
C VAL A 36 5.83 -2.53 7.94
N ILE A 37 4.76 -2.68 7.19
CA ILE A 37 4.82 -3.05 5.77
C ILE A 37 5.08 -1.84 4.86
N GLY A 38 4.78 -0.62 5.32
CA GLY A 38 5.16 0.63 4.65
C GLY A 38 6.57 1.14 4.99
N GLY A 39 7.35 0.38 5.75
CA GLY A 39 8.58 0.82 6.41
C GLY A 39 9.86 0.75 5.58
N VAL A 40 9.79 0.54 4.27
CA VAL A 40 10.95 0.73 3.39
C VAL A 40 10.68 2.01 2.59
N ALA A 41 11.15 3.11 3.13
CA ALA A 41 11.25 4.46 2.55
C ALA A 41 9.96 5.29 2.31
N GLY A 42 8.78 4.75 2.51
CA GLY A 42 7.54 5.55 2.51
C GLY A 42 6.88 5.66 3.89
N GLY A 43 7.60 5.25 4.92
CA GLY A 43 7.36 5.43 6.35
C GLY A 43 5.91 5.38 6.86
N VAL A 44 5.81 5.64 8.09
CA VAL A 44 4.69 5.75 9.01
C VAL A 44 3.36 6.30 8.44
N ALA A 45 3.39 7.06 7.32
CA ALA A 45 2.20 7.64 6.69
C ALA A 45 1.30 6.59 5.99
N GLY A 46 1.87 5.55 5.37
CA GLY A 46 1.09 4.57 4.61
C GLY A 46 0.14 3.73 5.47
N GLY A 47 0.55 3.35 6.69
CA GLY A 47 -0.30 2.57 7.60
C GLY A 47 -1.49 3.36 8.16
N VAL A 48 -1.32 4.67 8.38
CA VAL A 48 -2.39 5.55 8.86
C VAL A 48 -3.40 5.85 7.74
N ILE A 49 -2.92 6.03 6.51
CA ILE A 49 -3.76 6.30 5.34
C ILE A 49 -4.58 5.07 4.94
N GLY A 50 -4.01 3.85 5.04
CA GLY A 50 -4.71 2.61 4.76
C GLY A 50 -5.97 2.45 5.61
N ASN A 51 -5.90 2.81 6.89
CA ASN A 51 -7.05 2.77 7.80
C ASN A 51 -8.14 3.81 7.46
N GLN A 52 -7.78 4.90 6.77
CA GLN A 52 -8.74 5.92 6.32
C GLN A 52 -9.33 5.63 4.93
N THR A 53 -8.61 4.92 4.08
CA THR A 53 -9.04 4.57 2.72
C THR A 53 -9.80 3.24 2.64
N GLY A 54 -9.83 2.48 3.74
CA GLY A 54 -10.45 1.15 3.78
C GLY A 54 -9.71 0.08 2.97
N SER A 55 -8.47 0.38 2.49
CA SER A 55 -7.62 -0.57 1.78
C SER A 55 -6.15 -0.29 2.08
N THR A 56 -5.47 -1.30 2.63
CA THR A 56 -4.02 -1.28 2.88
C THR A 56 -3.23 -1.13 1.58
N ALA A 57 -3.68 -1.74 0.49
CA ALA A 57 -3.04 -1.61 -0.81
C ALA A 57 -3.10 -0.16 -1.33
N ARG A 58 -4.26 0.51 -1.25
CA ARG A 58 -4.40 1.93 -1.61
C ARG A 58 -3.56 2.82 -0.71
N GLY A 59 -3.53 2.52 0.58
CA GLY A 59 -2.70 3.24 1.55
C GLY A 59 -1.21 3.21 1.20
N ALA A 60 -0.69 2.06 0.76
CA ALA A 60 0.69 1.93 0.32
C ALA A 60 1.01 2.81 -0.91
N ILE A 61 0.09 2.83 -1.89
CA ILE A 61 0.25 3.67 -3.09
C ILE A 61 0.24 5.16 -2.72
N ILE A 62 -0.74 5.60 -1.92
CA ILE A 62 -0.88 7.00 -1.52
C ILE A 62 0.31 7.45 -0.66
N GLY A 63 0.83 6.55 0.20
CA GLY A 63 2.03 6.83 1.01
C GLY A 63 3.32 6.96 0.20
N ALA A 64 3.35 6.47 -1.04
CA ALA A 64 4.49 6.54 -1.95
C ALA A 64 4.45 7.74 -2.92
N VAL A 65 3.46 8.62 -2.81
CA VAL A 65 3.27 9.79 -3.69
C VAL A 65 4.42 10.79 -3.52
N VAL A 66 4.99 11.23 -4.64
CA VAL A 66 6.08 12.21 -4.70
C VAL A 66 5.56 13.64 -4.90
N GLY A 67 4.51 13.78 -5.71
CA GLY A 67 3.89 15.06 -6.04
C GLY A 67 4.70 15.93 -6.99
N GLY A 68 4.13 17.08 -7.38
CA GLY A 68 4.77 18.05 -8.25
C GLY A 68 5.10 17.53 -9.64
N ALA A 69 6.14 18.10 -10.27
CA ALA A 69 6.57 17.71 -11.63
C ALA A 69 7.08 16.26 -11.71
N ALA A 70 7.76 15.78 -10.66
CA ALA A 70 8.23 14.40 -10.59
C ALA A 70 7.05 13.42 -10.51
N GLY A 71 6.04 13.74 -9.69
CA GLY A 71 4.81 12.95 -9.60
C GLY A 71 4.03 12.90 -10.92
N ALA A 72 4.04 13.98 -11.71
CA ALA A 72 3.43 13.98 -13.04
C ALA A 72 4.14 13.02 -14.01
N ILE A 73 5.47 12.90 -13.92
CA ILE A 73 6.26 11.95 -14.73
C ILE A 73 5.89 10.52 -14.34
N ILE A 74 5.94 10.20 -13.02
CA ILE A 74 5.56 8.88 -12.50
C ILE A 74 4.11 8.54 -12.86
N GLY A 75 3.19 9.51 -12.67
CA GLY A 75 1.78 9.33 -13.00
C GLY A 75 1.56 8.96 -14.47
N HIS A 76 2.26 9.63 -15.38
CA HIS A 76 2.17 9.32 -16.81
C HIS A 76 2.64 7.88 -17.13
N GLU A 77 3.77 7.45 -16.55
CA GLU A 77 4.26 6.08 -16.73
C GLU A 77 3.25 5.05 -16.19
N MET A 78 2.68 5.33 -15.02
CA MET A 78 1.66 4.48 -14.44
C MET A 78 0.35 4.46 -15.24
N ASP A 79 -0.02 5.55 -15.92
CA ASP A 79 -1.18 5.58 -16.82
C ASP A 79 -1.00 4.65 -18.03
N VAL A 80 0.18 4.66 -18.63
CA VAL A 80 0.51 3.75 -19.74
C VAL A 80 0.48 2.30 -19.26
N ARG A 81 1.14 2.02 -18.14
CA ARG A 81 1.21 0.68 -17.56
C ARG A 81 -0.16 0.14 -17.12
N ALA A 82 -1.00 0.98 -16.52
CA ALA A 82 -2.35 0.57 -16.14
C ALA A 82 -3.17 0.12 -17.35
N LYS A 83 -3.12 0.86 -18.45
CA LYS A 83 -3.78 0.49 -19.70
C LYS A 83 -3.25 -0.82 -20.29
N GLU A 84 -1.93 -1.04 -20.26
CA GLU A 84 -1.36 -2.30 -20.72
C GLU A 84 -1.81 -3.48 -19.88
N ILE A 85 -1.84 -3.33 -18.54
CA ILE A 85 -2.32 -4.38 -17.62
C ILE A 85 -3.81 -4.64 -17.88
N GLU A 86 -4.64 -3.60 -17.99
CA GLU A 86 -6.08 -3.72 -18.26
C GLU A 86 -6.36 -4.49 -19.56
N GLN A 87 -5.57 -4.25 -20.61
CA GLN A 87 -5.71 -4.93 -21.91
C GLN A 87 -5.24 -6.39 -21.87
N ASN A 88 -4.21 -6.70 -21.09
CA ASN A 88 -3.55 -8.01 -21.12
C ASN A 88 -4.01 -8.95 -19.99
N VAL A 89 -4.69 -8.42 -18.96
CA VAL A 89 -5.15 -9.15 -17.77
C VAL A 89 -6.65 -8.93 -17.58
N PRO A 90 -7.51 -9.51 -18.46
CA PRO A 90 -8.94 -9.17 -18.52
C PRO A 90 -9.74 -9.57 -17.28
N ASP A 91 -9.26 -10.56 -16.49
CA ASP A 91 -9.98 -11.03 -15.30
C ASP A 91 -9.57 -10.29 -14.02
N ALA A 92 -8.75 -9.25 -14.14
CA ALA A 92 -8.39 -8.36 -13.04
C ALA A 92 -9.14 -7.02 -13.15
N THR A 93 -9.46 -6.44 -12.01
CA THR A 93 -9.86 -5.02 -11.96
C THR A 93 -8.62 -4.17 -11.77
N VAL A 94 -8.38 -3.23 -12.67
CA VAL A 94 -7.23 -2.32 -12.66
C VAL A 94 -7.72 -0.91 -12.36
N GLU A 95 -7.20 -0.30 -11.32
CA GLU A 95 -7.56 1.05 -10.90
C GLU A 95 -6.31 1.93 -10.72
N ARG A 96 -6.37 3.15 -11.25
CA ARG A 96 -5.38 4.18 -10.95
C ARG A 96 -5.64 4.78 -9.57
N VAL A 97 -4.62 4.81 -8.73
CA VAL A 97 -4.69 5.38 -7.39
C VAL A 97 -3.51 6.34 -7.21
N GLY A 98 -3.75 7.66 -7.23
CA GLY A 98 -2.66 8.63 -7.15
C GLY A 98 -1.59 8.40 -8.23
N GLU A 99 -0.34 8.20 -7.80
CA GLU A 99 0.82 7.90 -8.68
C GLU A 99 1.12 6.40 -8.78
N GLY A 100 0.15 5.52 -8.50
CA GLY A 100 0.33 4.06 -8.58
C GLY A 100 -0.88 3.35 -9.18
N ILE A 101 -0.87 2.04 -9.15
CA ILE A 101 -1.90 1.17 -9.74
C ILE A 101 -2.31 0.14 -8.69
N GLN A 102 -3.59 -0.08 -8.53
CA GLN A 102 -4.14 -1.22 -7.81
C GLN A 102 -4.70 -2.22 -8.81
N VAL A 103 -4.24 -3.47 -8.72
CA VAL A 103 -4.76 -4.61 -9.49
C VAL A 103 -5.45 -5.55 -8.51
N THR A 104 -6.72 -5.86 -8.74
CA THR A 104 -7.51 -6.73 -7.87
C THR A 104 -7.94 -7.98 -8.62
N PHE A 105 -7.63 -9.14 -8.04
CA PHE A 105 -8.07 -10.43 -8.53
C PHE A 105 -9.08 -11.06 -7.56
N PRO A 106 -10.22 -11.59 -8.04
CA PRO A 106 -11.04 -12.48 -7.24
C PRO A 106 -10.22 -13.70 -6.78
N SER A 107 -10.26 -14.05 -5.48
CA SER A 107 -9.49 -15.21 -4.98
C SER A 107 -9.85 -16.51 -5.66
N GLY A 108 -11.13 -16.71 -6.00
CA GLY A 108 -11.58 -17.93 -6.71
C GLY A 108 -11.03 -18.07 -8.13
N LEU A 109 -10.51 -16.98 -8.73
CA LEU A 109 -9.76 -17.04 -9.97
C LEU A 109 -8.37 -17.65 -9.74
N LEU A 110 -7.70 -17.26 -8.65
CA LEU A 110 -6.30 -17.61 -8.40
C LEU A 110 -6.14 -18.94 -7.64
N PHE A 111 -7.09 -19.28 -6.78
CA PHE A 111 -7.00 -20.40 -5.83
C PHE A 111 -8.30 -21.20 -5.78
N ASP A 112 -8.18 -22.50 -5.55
CA ASP A 112 -9.33 -23.35 -5.23
C ASP A 112 -9.84 -23.04 -3.81
N PHE A 113 -11.01 -23.60 -3.49
CA PHE A 113 -11.59 -23.48 -2.16
C PHE A 113 -10.59 -24.04 -1.12
N ASP A 114 -10.38 -23.33 -0.04
CA ASP A 114 -9.48 -23.69 1.04
C ASP A 114 -8.02 -23.95 0.62
N SER A 115 -7.58 -23.39 -0.52
CA SER A 115 -6.24 -23.59 -1.07
C SER A 115 -5.49 -22.25 -1.18
N ASP A 116 -4.17 -22.35 -1.09
CA ASP A 116 -3.21 -21.28 -1.40
C ASP A 116 -2.30 -21.65 -2.58
N VAL A 117 -2.59 -22.75 -3.26
CA VAL A 117 -1.90 -23.16 -4.50
C VAL A 117 -2.50 -22.39 -5.68
N VAL A 118 -1.65 -21.68 -6.43
CA VAL A 118 -2.10 -20.97 -7.64
C VAL A 118 -2.57 -21.98 -8.68
N ARG A 119 -3.79 -21.81 -9.17
CA ARG A 119 -4.43 -22.65 -10.19
C ARG A 119 -3.69 -22.54 -11.52
N SER A 120 -3.69 -23.63 -12.28
CA SER A 120 -3.04 -23.66 -13.61
C SER A 120 -3.74 -22.76 -14.63
N ASP A 121 -5.06 -22.60 -14.54
CA ASP A 121 -5.85 -21.72 -15.41
C ASP A 121 -5.67 -20.23 -15.06
N ALA A 122 -5.39 -19.91 -13.79
CA ALA A 122 -5.00 -18.56 -13.37
C ALA A 122 -3.59 -18.15 -13.84
N ALA A 123 -2.78 -19.13 -14.23
CA ALA A 123 -1.40 -18.91 -14.65
C ALA A 123 -1.27 -17.88 -15.78
N THR A 124 -2.22 -17.84 -16.72
CA THR A 124 -2.21 -16.89 -17.85
C THR A 124 -2.27 -15.46 -17.35
N ASN A 125 -3.20 -15.12 -16.45
CA ASN A 125 -3.37 -13.78 -15.90
C ASN A 125 -2.13 -13.32 -15.11
N LEU A 126 -1.59 -14.16 -14.26
CA LEU A 126 -0.38 -13.85 -13.50
C LEU A 126 0.88 -13.78 -14.36
N ASN A 127 0.96 -14.56 -15.46
CA ASN A 127 2.06 -14.48 -16.41
C ASN A 127 2.04 -13.17 -17.19
N GLU A 128 0.86 -12.74 -17.69
CA GLU A 128 0.74 -11.45 -18.38
C GLU A 128 1.01 -10.28 -17.42
N LEU A 129 0.54 -10.34 -16.17
CA LEU A 129 0.90 -9.35 -15.16
C LEU A 129 2.42 -9.33 -14.93
N ALA A 130 3.06 -10.50 -14.74
CA ALA A 130 4.50 -10.59 -14.55
C ALA A 130 5.28 -10.01 -15.74
N LYS A 131 4.84 -10.29 -16.96
CA LYS A 131 5.44 -9.79 -18.19
C LYS A 131 5.35 -8.26 -18.32
N ASN A 132 4.21 -7.67 -17.91
CA ASN A 132 4.08 -6.22 -17.85
C ASN A 132 5.00 -5.63 -16.77
N LEU A 133 5.07 -6.24 -15.59
CA LEU A 133 5.88 -5.74 -14.48
C LEU A 133 7.38 -5.93 -14.68
N SER A 134 7.83 -6.92 -15.45
CA SER A 134 9.26 -7.16 -15.68
C SER A 134 9.90 -6.24 -16.73
N LYS A 135 9.10 -5.54 -17.54
CA LYS A 135 9.61 -4.63 -18.57
C LYS A 135 10.36 -3.42 -17.99
N ASP A 136 9.81 -2.86 -16.93
CA ASP A 136 10.28 -1.60 -16.34
C ASP A 136 10.53 -1.81 -14.84
N GLY A 137 11.74 -2.07 -14.56
CA GLY A 137 12.21 -2.56 -13.29
C GLY A 137 12.06 -1.68 -12.06
N ASP A 138 11.45 -0.50 -12.06
CA ASP A 138 11.54 0.51 -11.00
C ASP A 138 10.26 0.72 -10.18
N THR A 139 9.50 -0.36 -9.97
CA THR A 139 8.32 -0.34 -9.11
C THR A 139 8.44 -1.30 -7.93
N ASN A 140 7.82 -0.97 -6.82
CA ASN A 140 7.60 -1.84 -5.68
C ASN A 140 6.20 -2.44 -5.75
N LEU A 141 6.03 -3.61 -5.17
CA LEU A 141 4.76 -4.31 -5.06
C LEU A 141 4.40 -4.55 -3.60
N LEU A 142 3.13 -4.35 -3.25
CA LEU A 142 2.53 -4.89 -2.04
C LEU A 142 1.35 -5.76 -2.44
N ILE A 143 1.41 -7.04 -2.07
CA ILE A 143 0.35 -8.02 -2.33
C ILE A 143 -0.42 -8.25 -1.04
N VAL A 144 -1.71 -7.98 -1.06
CA VAL A 144 -2.59 -8.08 0.11
C VAL A 144 -3.65 -9.14 -0.15
N GLY A 145 -3.72 -10.13 0.74
CA GLY A 145 -4.74 -11.17 0.71
C GLY A 145 -5.90 -10.86 1.63
N HIS A 146 -7.12 -11.14 1.17
CA HIS A 146 -8.36 -10.98 1.92
C HIS A 146 -9.23 -12.24 1.85
N THR A 147 -10.05 -12.45 2.88
CA THR A 147 -11.08 -13.47 2.94
C THR A 147 -12.45 -12.83 3.18
N ASP A 148 -13.50 -13.61 3.07
CA ASP A 148 -14.78 -13.28 3.72
C ASP A 148 -14.73 -13.60 5.22
N ALA A 149 -15.85 -13.37 5.92
CA ALA A 149 -15.96 -13.60 7.36
C ALA A 149 -16.44 -15.04 7.73
N VAL A 150 -16.30 -16.00 6.82
CA VAL A 150 -16.63 -17.41 7.13
C VAL A 150 -15.40 -18.09 7.73
N GLY A 151 -15.57 -18.71 8.90
CA GLY A 151 -14.49 -19.34 9.65
C GLY A 151 -14.02 -18.51 10.86
N THR A 152 -12.87 -18.86 11.43
CA THR A 152 -12.29 -18.08 12.52
C THR A 152 -11.36 -16.99 11.98
N SER A 153 -11.23 -15.89 12.70
CA SER A 153 -10.35 -14.78 12.29
C SER A 153 -8.89 -15.22 12.16
N GLU A 154 -8.42 -16.14 13.03
CA GLU A 154 -7.07 -16.68 12.97
C GLU A 154 -6.84 -17.52 11.72
N TYR A 155 -7.83 -18.33 11.35
CA TYR A 155 -7.80 -19.13 10.12
C TYR A 155 -7.78 -18.20 8.89
N ASN A 156 -8.69 -17.23 8.82
CA ASN A 156 -8.80 -16.24 7.75
C ASN A 156 -7.51 -15.41 7.61
N GLN A 157 -6.92 -14.99 8.72
CA GLN A 157 -5.63 -14.31 8.75
C GLN A 157 -4.54 -15.18 8.10
N SER A 158 -4.40 -16.42 8.55
CA SER A 158 -3.39 -17.36 8.06
C SER A 158 -3.59 -17.71 6.58
N LEU A 159 -4.83 -17.96 6.13
CA LEU A 159 -5.14 -18.26 4.74
C LEU A 159 -4.80 -17.08 3.81
N SER A 160 -5.18 -15.87 4.20
CA SER A 160 -4.90 -14.67 3.43
C SER A 160 -3.39 -14.38 3.29
N GLU A 161 -2.61 -14.62 4.35
CA GLU A 161 -1.14 -14.52 4.33
C GLU A 161 -0.52 -15.53 3.36
N ARG A 162 -0.90 -16.81 3.46
CA ARG A 162 -0.39 -17.86 2.54
C ARG A 162 -0.72 -17.56 1.09
N ARG A 163 -1.94 -17.07 0.79
CA ARG A 163 -2.35 -16.70 -0.57
C ARG A 163 -1.54 -15.52 -1.12
N ALA A 164 -1.35 -14.47 -0.33
CA ALA A 164 -0.51 -13.34 -0.72
C ALA A 164 0.94 -13.77 -1.00
N GLN A 165 1.51 -14.62 -0.14
CA GLN A 165 2.85 -15.19 -0.33
C GLN A 165 2.94 -16.09 -1.57
N SER A 166 1.91 -16.86 -1.88
CA SER A 166 1.88 -17.71 -3.08
C SER A 166 1.85 -16.89 -4.36
N ALA A 167 1.02 -15.84 -4.42
CA ALA A 167 1.03 -14.90 -5.54
C ALA A 167 2.39 -14.21 -5.69
N ALA A 168 3.02 -13.79 -4.59
CA ALA A 168 4.35 -13.19 -4.60
C ALA A 168 5.42 -14.13 -5.15
N ARG A 169 5.46 -15.38 -4.66
CA ARG A 169 6.40 -16.41 -5.16
C ARG A 169 6.18 -16.68 -6.64
N TYR A 170 4.93 -16.70 -7.08
CA TYR A 170 4.59 -16.94 -8.48
C TYR A 170 5.13 -15.83 -9.40
N LEU A 171 4.93 -14.57 -9.02
CA LEU A 171 5.44 -13.41 -9.77
C LEU A 171 6.98 -13.33 -9.74
N ALA A 172 7.59 -13.56 -8.58
CA ALA A 172 9.05 -13.57 -8.43
C ALA A 172 9.72 -14.65 -9.31
N ALA A 173 9.14 -15.85 -9.39
CA ALA A 173 9.62 -16.92 -10.24
C ALA A 173 9.55 -16.61 -11.76
N ARG A 174 8.84 -15.54 -12.13
CA ARG A 174 8.69 -15.06 -13.52
C ARG A 174 9.47 -13.78 -13.81
N GLY A 175 10.43 -13.47 -12.98
CA GLY A 175 11.35 -12.36 -13.20
C GLY A 175 10.84 -11.00 -12.71
N VAL A 176 9.74 -10.97 -11.97
CA VAL A 176 9.36 -9.75 -11.22
C VAL A 176 10.31 -9.63 -10.03
N ALA A 177 11.53 -9.13 -10.32
CA ALA A 177 12.69 -9.22 -9.43
C ALA A 177 12.78 -8.05 -8.42
N ARG A 178 11.66 -7.51 -7.96
CA ARG A 178 11.65 -6.30 -7.15
C ARG A 178 11.19 -6.55 -5.73
N HIS A 179 11.19 -5.50 -4.93
CA HIS A 179 10.66 -5.58 -3.58
C HIS A 179 9.17 -5.94 -3.61
N ILE A 180 8.87 -7.20 -3.40
CA ILE A 180 7.52 -7.72 -3.26
C ILE A 180 7.27 -7.92 -1.77
N ALA A 181 6.50 -7.03 -1.18
CA ALA A 181 5.98 -7.18 0.17
C ALA A 181 4.64 -7.93 0.14
N THR A 182 4.34 -8.67 1.19
CA THR A 182 3.07 -9.39 1.32
C THR A 182 2.41 -9.11 2.65
N SER A 183 1.07 -9.07 2.65
CA SER A 183 0.27 -8.97 3.86
C SER A 183 -0.99 -9.82 3.73
N GLY A 184 -1.37 -10.49 4.80
CA GLY A 184 -2.70 -11.06 4.93
C GLY A 184 -3.52 -10.22 5.87
N LEU A 185 -4.75 -9.90 5.52
CA LEU A 185 -5.67 -9.13 6.36
C LEU A 185 -6.90 -9.92 6.79
N GLY A 186 -7.03 -11.17 6.31
CA GLY A 186 -8.22 -11.96 6.60
C GLY A 186 -9.48 -11.20 6.21
N GLU A 187 -10.43 -11.13 7.12
CA GLU A 187 -11.74 -10.49 6.95
C GLU A 187 -11.79 -9.00 7.35
N ARG A 188 -10.64 -8.38 7.68
CA ARG A 188 -10.60 -7.06 8.32
C ARG A 188 -10.91 -5.87 7.41
N GLU A 189 -10.78 -6.02 6.11
CA GLU A 189 -11.07 -4.97 5.13
C GLU A 189 -12.15 -5.44 4.14
N PRO A 190 -13.42 -5.56 4.57
CA PRO A 190 -14.50 -5.98 3.69
C PRO A 190 -14.86 -4.86 2.70
N VAL A 191 -15.08 -5.23 1.43
CA VAL A 191 -15.58 -4.34 0.36
C VAL A 191 -17.02 -4.66 -0.02
N GLY A 192 -17.55 -5.80 0.42
CA GLY A 192 -18.93 -6.24 0.25
C GLY A 192 -19.52 -6.75 1.55
N ALA A 193 -20.87 -6.86 1.57
CA ALA A 193 -21.58 -7.35 2.74
C ALA A 193 -21.33 -8.85 2.97
N ASN A 194 -20.73 -9.23 4.11
CA ASN A 194 -20.50 -10.64 4.46
C ASN A 194 -21.79 -11.45 4.67
N THR A 195 -22.94 -10.80 4.78
CA THR A 195 -24.25 -11.45 4.92
C THR A 195 -24.78 -12.04 3.60
N THR A 196 -24.24 -11.64 2.45
CA THR A 196 -24.64 -12.12 1.13
C THR A 196 -23.49 -12.87 0.47
N GLU A 197 -23.80 -13.90 -0.36
CA GLU A 197 -22.74 -14.61 -1.11
C GLU A 197 -22.00 -13.69 -2.09
N ALA A 198 -22.72 -12.82 -2.78
CA ALA A 198 -22.13 -11.85 -3.69
C ALA A 198 -21.13 -10.92 -2.98
N GLY A 199 -21.48 -10.44 -1.78
CA GLY A 199 -20.54 -9.62 -1.00
C GLY A 199 -19.36 -10.42 -0.45
N ARG A 200 -19.57 -11.66 -0.02
CA ARG A 200 -18.47 -12.55 0.37
C ARG A 200 -17.51 -12.82 -0.80
N GLN A 201 -18.04 -13.03 -2.00
CA GLN A 201 -17.22 -13.22 -3.20
C GLN A 201 -16.34 -11.99 -3.49
N GLN A 202 -16.85 -10.78 -3.29
CA GLN A 202 -16.06 -9.54 -3.41
C GLN A 202 -14.97 -9.45 -2.34
N ASN A 203 -15.25 -9.92 -1.12
CA ASN A 203 -14.30 -9.90 -0.03
C ASN A 203 -13.15 -10.91 -0.24
N ARG A 204 -13.41 -12.06 -0.84
CA ARG A 204 -12.39 -13.06 -1.22
C ARG A 204 -11.59 -12.56 -2.41
N ARG A 205 -10.51 -11.79 -2.17
CA ARG A 205 -9.70 -11.15 -3.22
C ARG A 205 -8.22 -11.08 -2.85
N ILE A 206 -7.41 -10.85 -3.89
CA ILE A 206 -6.01 -10.44 -3.78
C ILE A 206 -5.87 -9.05 -4.39
N GLU A 207 -5.34 -8.12 -3.65
CA GLU A 207 -4.99 -6.79 -4.13
C GLU A 207 -3.48 -6.69 -4.32
N ILE A 208 -3.05 -6.14 -5.46
CA ILE A 208 -1.65 -5.87 -5.78
C ILE A 208 -1.50 -4.37 -5.97
N ALA A 209 -0.86 -3.70 -5.02
CA ALA A 209 -0.45 -2.33 -5.15
C ALA A 209 0.88 -2.25 -5.91
N ILE A 210 0.94 -1.42 -6.95
CA ILE A 210 2.12 -1.15 -7.77
C ILE A 210 2.42 0.33 -7.63
N TYR A 211 3.61 0.68 -7.14
CA TYR A 211 4.01 2.06 -6.87
C TYR A 211 5.50 2.27 -7.13
N ALA A 212 5.88 3.53 -7.35
CA ALA A 212 7.25 3.90 -7.68
C ALA A 212 8.24 3.47 -6.60
N SER A 213 9.36 2.84 -6.99
CA SER A 213 10.50 2.62 -6.12
C SER A 213 11.21 3.95 -5.82
N GLU A 214 12.09 3.97 -4.82
CA GLU A 214 12.95 5.13 -4.55
C GLU A 214 13.79 5.51 -5.78
N ALA A 215 14.30 4.51 -6.51
CA ALA A 215 15.08 4.75 -7.72
C ALA A 215 14.28 5.49 -8.80
N LEU A 216 13.03 5.07 -9.05
CA LEU A 216 12.14 5.76 -9.99
C LEU A 216 11.79 7.17 -9.51
N GLN A 217 11.53 7.33 -8.20
CA GLN A 217 11.26 8.64 -7.62
C GLN A 217 12.43 9.61 -7.78
N GLU A 218 13.66 9.15 -7.52
CA GLU A 218 14.88 9.96 -7.70
C GLU A 218 15.11 10.32 -9.16
N GLU A 219 14.91 9.36 -10.08
CA GLU A 219 15.02 9.60 -11.52
C GLU A 219 14.01 10.66 -11.98
N ALA A 220 12.74 10.52 -11.58
CA ALA A 220 11.70 11.49 -11.90
C ALA A 220 12.01 12.89 -11.32
N ARG A 221 12.59 12.97 -10.10
CA ARG A 221 13.05 14.26 -9.54
C ARG A 221 14.20 14.87 -10.34
N ARG A 222 15.17 14.07 -10.80
CA ARG A 222 16.26 14.55 -11.67
C ARG A 222 15.71 15.08 -12.99
N GLN A 223 14.81 14.35 -13.63
CA GLN A 223 14.17 14.79 -14.89
C GLN A 223 13.36 16.07 -14.70
N ALA A 224 12.63 16.19 -13.60
CA ALA A 224 11.85 17.39 -13.27
C ALA A 224 12.73 18.61 -13.01
N ALA A 225 13.91 18.43 -12.40
CA ALA A 225 14.87 19.49 -12.11
C ALA A 225 15.67 19.97 -13.34
N GLY A 226 15.83 19.11 -14.35
CA GLY A 226 16.54 19.41 -15.59
C GLY A 226 15.70 20.09 -16.69
N ARG A 227 14.42 20.32 -16.38
CA ARG A 227 13.48 21.07 -17.22
C ARG A 227 13.29 22.48 -16.73
#